data_4192e2a6207f7a3e901cb46c1efee202
#
_entry.id   4192e2a6207f7a3e901cb46c1efee202
#
_cell.length_a   1.000
_cell.length_b   1.000
_cell.length_c   1.000
_cell.angle_alpha   90.00
_cell.angle_beta   90.00
_cell.angle_gamma   90.00
#
_symmetry.space_group_name_H-M   'P 1'
#
loop_
_entity.id
_entity.type
_entity.pdbx_description
1 polymer ?
#
loop_
_entity_poly.entity_id
_entity_poly.type
_entity_poly.pdbx_seq_one_letter_code
_entity_poly.pdbx_strand_id
1 'polypeptide(L)'
;MLPAKAFYLIRHGETHANINQISAGGGLESDLSEFGINQAKALAAVINTLDIKPSHIYHSPMRRATDTATYINEHLGLPMTMLDDFEEHRFGEWEGLHWDEVLPNVRANVRPAGGENRDDFAKRIKRVLGTALESHKDEAPPMFVAHGGTFWGIMDGHKWAYEGNIKNCHLHYFDPEPAHGHFPWKVCQFDVNSDALERQNASFCPRTWPHQTQHK
;
A
#
# COMPACT_ATOMS: atom_id res chain seq x y z
N MET A 1 2.11 15.82 9.13
CA MET A 1 1.46 14.53 9.44
C MET A 1 0.41 14.27 8.38
N LEU A 2 0.06 13.02 8.11
CA LEU A 2 -1.12 12.74 7.29
C LEU A 2 -2.38 13.18 8.03
N PRO A 3 -3.43 13.68 7.33
CA PRO A 3 -4.69 13.97 7.97
C PRO A 3 -5.30 12.68 8.53
N ALA A 4 -5.82 12.75 9.76
CA ALA A 4 -6.46 11.61 10.43
C ALA A 4 -7.87 11.38 9.85
N LYS A 5 -7.94 10.97 8.59
CA LYS A 5 -9.16 10.59 7.90
C LYS A 5 -9.20 9.09 7.67
N ALA A 6 -10.40 8.51 7.59
CA ALA A 6 -10.59 7.13 7.20
C ALA A 6 -10.22 6.90 5.74
N PHE A 7 -9.60 5.78 5.41
CA PHE A 7 -9.35 5.36 4.03
C PHE A 7 -9.09 3.86 3.94
N TYR A 8 -9.31 3.32 2.75
CA TYR A 8 -8.89 1.97 2.39
C TYR A 8 -7.57 2.01 1.62
N LEU A 9 -6.72 1.00 1.84
CA LEU A 9 -5.47 0.82 1.10
C LEU A 9 -5.34 -0.64 0.66
N ILE A 10 -5.03 -0.83 -0.62
CA ILE A 10 -4.90 -2.12 -1.26
C ILE A 10 -3.54 -2.18 -1.96
N ARG A 11 -2.80 -3.26 -1.76
CA ARG A 11 -1.68 -3.61 -2.64
C ARG A 11 -2.25 -4.22 -3.93
N HIS A 12 -1.71 -3.84 -5.09
CA HIS A 12 -2.07 -4.41 -6.39
C HIS A 12 -2.09 -5.96 -6.39
N GLY A 13 -2.79 -6.57 -7.34
CA GLY A 13 -2.82 -8.01 -7.57
C GLY A 13 -1.43 -8.61 -7.84
N GLU A 14 -1.29 -9.92 -7.70
CA GLU A 14 -0.03 -10.60 -8.00
C GLU A 14 0.42 -10.33 -9.43
N THR A 15 1.73 -10.09 -9.60
CA THR A 15 2.37 -9.87 -10.90
C THR A 15 3.40 -10.95 -11.21
N HIS A 16 3.83 -11.04 -12.48
CA HIS A 16 4.93 -11.91 -12.86
C HIS A 16 6.24 -11.58 -12.11
N ALA A 17 6.51 -10.31 -11.80
CA ALA A 17 7.65 -9.94 -10.96
C ALA A 17 7.52 -10.48 -9.53
N ASN A 18 6.31 -10.51 -8.96
CA ASN A 18 6.08 -11.11 -7.64
C ASN A 18 6.36 -12.62 -7.65
N ILE A 19 5.89 -13.35 -8.66
CA ILE A 19 6.12 -14.79 -8.82
C ILE A 19 7.62 -15.08 -8.89
N ASN A 20 8.37 -14.28 -9.67
CA ASN A 20 9.80 -14.46 -9.90
C ASN A 20 10.67 -13.79 -8.82
N GLN A 21 10.08 -13.22 -7.77
CA GLN A 21 10.77 -12.51 -6.70
C GLN A 21 11.69 -11.39 -7.20
N ILE A 22 11.28 -10.69 -8.26
CA ILE A 22 12.00 -9.58 -8.87
C ILE A 22 11.52 -8.25 -8.26
N SER A 23 12.47 -7.37 -7.95
CA SER A 23 12.18 -6.01 -7.50
C SER A 23 11.82 -5.15 -8.70
N ALA A 24 10.52 -4.96 -8.94
CA ALA A 24 10.05 -4.11 -10.02
C ALA A 24 10.19 -2.61 -9.69
N GLY A 25 10.09 -2.26 -8.42
CA GLY A 25 10.18 -0.86 -7.99
C GLY A 25 9.17 0.06 -8.66
N GLY A 26 9.52 1.34 -8.73
CA GLY A 26 8.71 2.39 -9.36
C GLY A 26 9.00 2.62 -10.84
N GLY A 27 10.02 1.99 -11.41
CA GLY A 27 10.44 2.19 -12.80
C GLY A 27 10.20 1.00 -13.73
N LEU A 28 10.07 -0.23 -13.19
CA LEU A 28 9.84 -1.43 -14.00
C LEU A 28 8.36 -1.84 -13.97
N GLU A 29 7.77 -1.95 -15.16
CA GLU A 29 6.41 -2.49 -15.30
C GLU A 29 6.41 -4.02 -15.26
N SER A 30 5.38 -4.57 -14.66
CA SER A 30 5.10 -6.00 -14.63
C SER A 30 3.60 -6.22 -14.62
N ASP A 31 3.12 -6.97 -15.59
CA ASP A 31 1.70 -7.26 -15.74
C ASP A 31 1.19 -8.15 -14.59
N LEU A 32 -0.10 -8.04 -14.31
CA LEU A 32 -0.78 -8.95 -13.40
C LEU A 32 -0.69 -10.38 -13.93
N SER A 33 -0.48 -11.34 -13.04
CA SER A 33 -0.70 -12.74 -13.36
C SER A 33 -2.21 -13.03 -13.50
N GLU A 34 -2.56 -14.15 -14.09
CA GLU A 34 -3.97 -14.60 -14.12
C GLU A 34 -4.55 -14.72 -12.70
N PHE A 35 -3.73 -15.19 -11.76
CA PHE A 35 -4.11 -15.25 -10.35
C PHE A 35 -4.33 -13.84 -9.76
N GLY A 36 -3.46 -12.87 -10.08
CA GLY A 36 -3.60 -11.48 -9.66
C GLY A 36 -4.87 -10.80 -10.18
N ILE A 37 -5.26 -11.10 -11.42
CA ILE A 37 -6.54 -10.64 -11.98
C ILE A 37 -7.71 -11.23 -11.19
N ASN A 38 -7.67 -12.53 -10.90
CA ASN A 38 -8.71 -13.20 -10.13
C ASN A 38 -8.78 -12.67 -8.68
N GLN A 39 -7.64 -12.35 -8.06
CA GLN A 39 -7.59 -11.67 -6.75
C GLN A 39 -8.34 -10.33 -6.79
N ALA A 40 -8.11 -9.50 -7.80
CA ALA A 40 -8.77 -8.19 -7.93
C ALA A 40 -10.29 -8.33 -8.11
N LYS A 41 -10.73 -9.28 -8.94
CA LYS A 41 -12.16 -9.57 -9.15
C LYS A 41 -12.85 -10.11 -7.89
N ALA A 42 -12.19 -11.00 -7.17
CA ALA A 42 -12.70 -11.53 -5.89
C ALA A 42 -12.83 -10.41 -4.85
N LEU A 43 -11.86 -9.51 -4.78
CA LEU A 43 -11.89 -8.37 -3.87
C LEU A 43 -13.06 -7.42 -4.16
N ALA A 44 -13.44 -7.24 -5.41
CA ALA A 44 -14.60 -6.41 -5.79
C ALA A 44 -15.89 -6.92 -5.13
N ALA A 45 -16.11 -8.24 -5.13
CA ALA A 45 -17.27 -8.84 -4.47
C ALA A 45 -17.26 -8.57 -2.96
N VAL A 46 -16.09 -8.64 -2.33
CA VAL A 46 -15.90 -8.38 -0.90
C VAL A 46 -16.20 -6.92 -0.56
N ILE A 47 -15.69 -5.96 -1.34
CA ILE A 47 -15.92 -4.52 -1.11
C ILE A 47 -17.42 -4.19 -1.10
N ASN A 48 -18.21 -4.87 -1.93
CA ASN A 48 -19.66 -4.68 -1.96
C ASN A 48 -20.37 -5.12 -0.66
N THR A 49 -19.73 -5.91 0.19
CA THR A 49 -20.29 -6.37 1.47
C THR A 49 -19.85 -5.52 2.67
N LEU A 50 -18.95 -4.54 2.47
CA LEU A 50 -18.47 -3.68 3.54
C LEU A 50 -19.61 -2.82 4.12
N ASP A 51 -19.62 -2.65 5.44
CA ASP A 51 -20.55 -1.74 6.13
C ASP A 51 -20.28 -0.28 5.76
N ILE A 52 -18.98 0.09 5.69
CA ILE A 52 -18.53 1.40 5.24
C ILE A 52 -17.98 1.24 3.83
N LYS A 53 -18.69 1.76 2.85
CA LYS A 53 -18.29 1.65 1.44
C LYS A 53 -17.39 2.78 1.02
N PRO A 54 -16.38 2.53 0.16
CA PRO A 54 -15.61 3.61 -0.44
C PRO A 54 -16.46 4.45 -1.41
N SER A 55 -16.14 5.74 -1.56
CA SER A 55 -16.81 6.63 -2.51
C SER A 55 -15.97 6.95 -3.75
N HIS A 56 -14.67 6.70 -3.71
CA HIS A 56 -13.73 7.09 -4.77
C HIS A 56 -12.53 6.14 -4.77
N ILE A 57 -11.98 5.87 -5.95
CA ILE A 57 -10.75 5.10 -6.10
C ILE A 57 -9.63 6.02 -6.56
N TYR A 58 -8.59 6.16 -5.74
CA TYR A 58 -7.31 6.72 -6.14
C TYR A 58 -6.34 5.58 -6.43
N HIS A 59 -5.54 5.69 -7.50
CA HIS A 59 -4.61 4.62 -7.84
C HIS A 59 -3.25 5.14 -8.31
N SER A 60 -2.23 4.32 -8.13
CA SER A 60 -0.90 4.54 -8.69
C SER A 60 -0.94 4.57 -10.23
N PRO A 61 -0.06 5.33 -10.88
CA PRO A 61 0.02 5.34 -12.34
C PRO A 61 0.59 4.04 -12.92
N MET A 62 1.21 3.18 -12.10
CA MET A 62 1.77 1.92 -12.57
C MET A 62 0.68 0.95 -13.02
N ARG A 63 0.89 0.31 -14.18
CA ARG A 63 -0.11 -0.53 -14.84
C ARG A 63 -0.70 -1.59 -13.91
N ARG A 64 0.12 -2.31 -13.14
CA ARG A 64 -0.37 -3.31 -12.18
C ARG A 64 -1.38 -2.78 -11.16
N ALA A 65 -1.20 -1.53 -10.71
CA ALA A 65 -2.14 -0.89 -9.78
C ALA A 65 -3.37 -0.33 -10.51
N THR A 66 -3.19 0.25 -11.68
CA THR A 66 -4.29 0.74 -12.55
C THR A 66 -5.20 -0.42 -12.96
N ASP A 67 -4.64 -1.54 -13.42
CA ASP A 67 -5.40 -2.72 -13.82
C ASP A 67 -6.14 -3.33 -12.62
N THR A 68 -5.48 -3.44 -11.46
CA THR A 68 -6.13 -3.89 -10.23
C THR A 68 -7.32 -3.00 -9.87
N ALA A 69 -7.13 -1.67 -9.90
CA ALA A 69 -8.20 -0.71 -9.63
C ALA A 69 -9.36 -0.85 -10.62
N THR A 70 -9.04 -1.07 -11.89
CA THR A 70 -10.03 -1.26 -12.97
C THR A 70 -10.87 -2.50 -12.72
N TYR A 71 -10.24 -3.66 -12.45
CA TYR A 71 -10.98 -4.89 -12.16
C TYR A 71 -11.85 -4.79 -10.90
N ILE A 72 -11.36 -4.13 -9.86
CA ILE A 72 -12.14 -3.84 -8.65
C ILE A 72 -13.35 -2.98 -9.02
N ASN A 73 -13.16 -1.98 -9.87
CA ASN A 73 -14.18 -0.99 -10.19
C ASN A 73 -15.24 -1.48 -11.20
N GLU A 74 -15.00 -2.56 -11.93
CA GLU A 74 -15.99 -3.15 -12.85
C GLU A 74 -17.36 -3.36 -12.19
N HIS A 75 -17.38 -3.66 -10.88
CA HIS A 75 -18.61 -3.92 -10.11
C HIS A 75 -19.00 -2.77 -9.18
N LEU A 76 -18.11 -1.82 -8.92
CA LEU A 76 -18.37 -0.73 -7.99
C LEU A 76 -18.87 0.54 -8.69
N GLY A 77 -18.40 0.82 -9.90
CA GLY A 77 -18.77 1.99 -10.68
C GLY A 77 -18.39 3.32 -10.01
N LEU A 78 -17.32 3.34 -9.20
CA LEU A 78 -16.86 4.52 -8.49
C LEU A 78 -16.04 5.46 -9.40
N PRO A 79 -16.00 6.76 -9.13
CA PRO A 79 -15.03 7.65 -9.74
C PRO A 79 -13.61 7.16 -9.48
N MET A 80 -12.73 7.24 -10.50
CA MET A 80 -11.32 6.87 -10.39
C MET A 80 -10.42 8.06 -10.70
N THR A 81 -9.33 8.21 -9.95
CA THR A 81 -8.30 9.23 -10.18
C THR A 81 -6.92 8.63 -10.04
N MET A 82 -6.12 8.75 -11.09
CA MET A 82 -4.70 8.44 -11.04
C MET A 82 -3.96 9.52 -10.27
N LEU A 83 -3.06 9.11 -9.38
CA LEU A 83 -2.21 10.01 -8.60
C LEU A 83 -0.78 9.97 -9.15
N ASP A 84 -0.31 11.10 -9.67
CA ASP A 84 1.09 11.26 -10.03
C ASP A 84 1.98 11.10 -8.78
N ASP A 85 3.19 10.60 -8.98
CA ASP A 85 4.16 10.33 -7.90
C ASP A 85 3.69 9.28 -6.86
N PHE A 86 2.65 8.48 -7.16
CA PHE A 86 2.18 7.41 -6.27
C PHE A 86 2.72 6.03 -6.67
N GLU A 87 3.80 5.98 -7.45
CA GLU A 87 4.49 4.75 -7.81
C GLU A 87 5.10 4.07 -6.58
N GLU A 88 5.47 2.80 -6.75
CA GLU A 88 6.25 2.04 -5.78
C GLU A 88 7.61 2.71 -5.50
N HIS A 89 8.31 2.26 -4.49
CA HIS A 89 9.67 2.68 -4.16
C HIS A 89 10.55 2.60 -5.41
N ARG A 90 11.16 3.73 -5.81
CA ARG A 90 12.02 3.83 -7.01
C ARG A 90 13.38 3.24 -6.68
N PHE A 91 13.62 2.02 -7.10
CA PHE A 91 14.86 1.29 -6.80
C PHE A 91 15.99 1.58 -7.79
N GLY A 92 15.75 2.35 -8.86
CA GLY A 92 16.79 2.73 -9.82
C GLY A 92 17.56 1.53 -10.34
N GLU A 93 18.90 1.50 -10.19
CA GLU A 93 19.76 0.41 -10.67
C GLU A 93 19.46 -0.98 -10.07
N TRP A 94 18.67 -1.06 -8.99
CA TRP A 94 18.29 -2.33 -8.40
C TRP A 94 16.98 -2.89 -8.97
N GLU A 95 16.31 -2.16 -9.86
CA GLU A 95 15.12 -2.67 -10.53
C GLU A 95 15.48 -3.81 -11.49
N GLY A 96 14.71 -4.89 -11.42
CA GLY A 96 14.99 -6.12 -12.15
C GLY A 96 15.88 -7.12 -11.42
N LEU A 97 16.50 -6.75 -10.29
CA LEU A 97 17.27 -7.67 -9.45
C LEU A 97 16.35 -8.52 -8.57
N HIS A 98 16.86 -9.67 -8.11
CA HIS A 98 16.16 -10.51 -7.14
C HIS A 98 16.08 -9.81 -5.77
N TRP A 99 14.99 -10.05 -5.04
CA TRP A 99 14.75 -9.40 -3.73
C TRP A 99 15.83 -9.70 -2.70
N ASP A 100 16.47 -10.87 -2.74
CA ASP A 100 17.57 -11.20 -1.83
C ASP A 100 18.78 -10.27 -1.99
N GLU A 101 18.99 -9.72 -3.18
CA GLU A 101 20.07 -8.76 -3.47
C GLU A 101 19.69 -7.35 -3.02
N VAL A 102 18.42 -6.99 -3.18
CA VAL A 102 17.90 -5.63 -2.94
C VAL A 102 17.57 -5.38 -1.48
N LEU A 103 16.93 -6.35 -0.83
CA LEU A 103 16.35 -6.16 0.50
C LEU A 103 17.35 -5.77 1.60
N PRO A 104 18.59 -6.29 1.64
CA PRO A 104 19.59 -5.83 2.63
C PRO A 104 19.89 -4.33 2.50
N ASN A 105 20.03 -3.82 1.28
CA ASN A 105 20.31 -2.41 1.01
C ASN A 105 19.11 -1.52 1.36
N VAL A 106 17.89 -1.96 1.03
CA VAL A 106 16.65 -1.25 1.44
C VAL A 106 16.56 -1.16 2.95
N ARG A 107 16.84 -2.27 3.67
CA ARG A 107 16.85 -2.28 5.14
C ARG A 107 17.89 -1.35 5.74
N ALA A 108 19.05 -1.24 5.10
CA ALA A 108 20.13 -0.33 5.49
C ALA A 108 19.87 1.13 5.08
N ASN A 109 18.72 1.43 4.46
CA ASN A 109 18.33 2.75 3.98
C ASN A 109 19.33 3.34 2.95
N VAL A 110 20.00 2.47 2.16
CA VAL A 110 20.90 2.89 1.10
C VAL A 110 20.09 3.48 -0.06
N ARG A 111 20.63 4.53 -0.67
CA ARG A 111 20.04 5.11 -1.89
C ARG A 111 20.69 4.46 -3.12
N PRO A 112 19.93 3.80 -4.00
CA PRO A 112 20.44 3.31 -5.29
C PRO A 112 20.71 4.47 -6.26
N ALA A 113 21.60 4.26 -7.22
CA ALA A 113 21.76 5.19 -8.31
C ALA A 113 20.45 5.29 -9.13
N GLY A 114 20.03 6.52 -9.40
CA GLY A 114 18.77 6.77 -10.11
C GLY A 114 17.48 6.47 -9.30
N GLY A 115 17.60 6.15 -8.01
CA GLY A 115 16.48 5.84 -7.16
C GLY A 115 16.37 6.69 -5.89
N GLU A 116 15.54 6.25 -4.97
CA GLU A 116 15.30 6.92 -3.69
C GLU A 116 15.59 5.96 -2.51
N ASN A 117 15.96 6.49 -1.35
CA ASN A 117 16.03 5.71 -0.14
C ASN A 117 14.66 5.68 0.56
N ARG A 118 14.53 4.91 1.64
CA ARG A 118 13.25 4.75 2.37
C ARG A 118 12.71 6.07 2.91
N ASP A 119 13.58 6.98 3.36
CA ASP A 119 13.15 8.25 3.92
C ASP A 119 12.55 9.17 2.84
N ASP A 120 13.12 9.19 1.64
CA ASP A 120 12.59 9.98 0.53
C ASP A 120 11.30 9.38 -0.01
N PHE A 121 11.25 8.06 -0.12
CA PHE A 121 10.03 7.33 -0.45
C PHE A 121 8.91 7.65 0.54
N ALA A 122 9.17 7.54 1.85
CA ALA A 122 8.19 7.86 2.88
C ALA A 122 7.70 9.32 2.80
N LYS A 123 8.59 10.27 2.51
CA LYS A 123 8.22 11.68 2.30
C LYS A 123 7.33 11.85 1.07
N ARG A 124 7.66 11.17 -0.04
CA ARG A 124 6.88 11.20 -1.28
C ARG A 124 5.47 10.63 -1.05
N ILE A 125 5.37 9.44 -0.49
CA ILE A 125 4.08 8.80 -0.18
C ILE A 125 3.24 9.67 0.76
N LYS A 126 3.85 10.22 1.80
CA LYS A 126 3.15 11.11 2.74
C LYS A 126 2.60 12.36 2.06
N ARG A 127 3.36 12.96 1.14
CA ARG A 127 2.92 14.14 0.38
C ARG A 127 1.73 13.79 -0.50
N VAL A 128 1.84 12.74 -1.32
CA VAL A 128 0.81 12.35 -2.29
C VAL A 128 -0.47 11.93 -1.59
N LEU A 129 -0.36 11.00 -0.65
CA LEU A 129 -1.52 10.51 0.12
C LEU A 129 -2.17 11.63 0.95
N GLY A 130 -1.35 12.50 1.56
CA GLY A 130 -1.85 13.64 2.33
C GLY A 130 -2.67 14.59 1.47
N THR A 131 -2.16 14.97 0.30
CA THR A 131 -2.88 15.84 -0.64
C THR A 131 -4.19 15.20 -1.11
N ALA A 132 -4.18 13.91 -1.43
CA ALA A 132 -5.38 13.21 -1.85
C ALA A 132 -6.43 13.14 -0.73
N LEU A 133 -6.02 12.83 0.50
CA LEU A 133 -6.91 12.81 1.67
C LEU A 133 -7.46 14.20 2.01
N GLU A 134 -6.68 15.27 1.88
CA GLU A 134 -7.13 16.65 2.13
C GLU A 134 -8.13 17.10 1.08
N SER A 135 -7.92 16.74 -0.18
CA SER A 135 -8.80 17.11 -1.30
C SER A 135 -10.07 16.28 -1.37
N HIS A 136 -10.09 15.08 -0.79
CA HIS A 136 -11.28 14.24 -0.72
C HIS A 136 -12.36 14.87 0.19
N LYS A 137 -13.55 15.14 -0.38
CA LYS A 137 -14.62 15.88 0.31
C LYS A 137 -15.81 15.02 0.70
N ASP A 138 -15.91 13.81 0.18
CA ASP A 138 -17.00 12.91 0.51
C ASP A 138 -16.91 12.47 1.98
N GLU A 139 -18.05 12.22 2.62
CA GLU A 139 -18.09 11.65 3.96
C GLU A 139 -17.61 10.19 3.99
N ALA A 140 -17.94 9.44 2.94
CA ALA A 140 -17.46 8.07 2.81
C ALA A 140 -15.96 8.06 2.44
N PRO A 141 -15.18 7.09 2.98
CA PRO A 141 -13.73 7.06 2.82
C PRO A 141 -13.30 6.78 1.37
N PRO A 142 -12.17 7.33 0.91
CA PRO A 142 -11.58 6.95 -0.35
C PRO A 142 -10.88 5.58 -0.24
N MET A 143 -10.67 4.92 -1.38
CA MET A 143 -9.86 3.71 -1.51
C MET A 143 -8.64 4.02 -2.36
N PHE A 144 -7.47 3.58 -1.89
CA PHE A 144 -6.21 3.70 -2.61
C PHE A 144 -5.75 2.33 -3.09
N VAL A 145 -5.48 2.20 -4.38
CA VAL A 145 -4.87 1.01 -4.96
C VAL A 145 -3.42 1.34 -5.31
N ALA A 146 -2.50 0.71 -4.59
CA ALA A 146 -1.09 1.06 -4.61
C ALA A 146 -0.18 -0.19 -4.49
N HIS A 147 0.89 -0.09 -3.73
CA HIS A 147 1.97 -1.06 -3.68
C HIS A 147 2.27 -1.53 -2.24
N GLY A 148 3.08 -2.58 -2.12
CA GLY A 148 3.55 -3.05 -0.81
C GLY A 148 4.39 -2.01 -0.09
N GLY A 149 5.27 -1.32 -0.81
CA GLY A 149 6.09 -0.24 -0.28
C GLY A 149 5.27 0.94 0.26
N THR A 150 4.10 1.23 -0.32
CA THR A 150 3.22 2.31 0.15
C THR A 150 2.88 2.16 1.64
N PHE A 151 2.60 0.92 2.09
CA PHE A 151 2.37 0.64 3.52
C PHE A 151 3.62 0.96 4.35
N TRP A 152 4.79 0.53 3.88
CA TRP A 152 6.06 0.81 4.54
C TRP A 152 6.35 2.31 4.57
N GLY A 153 6.05 3.04 3.48
CA GLY A 153 6.19 4.49 3.40
C GLY A 153 5.32 5.23 4.43
N ILE A 154 4.08 4.78 4.62
CA ILE A 154 3.18 5.34 5.65
C ILE A 154 3.77 5.06 7.05
N MET A 155 4.18 3.82 7.32
CA MET A 155 4.69 3.42 8.62
C MET A 155 6.02 4.07 8.96
N ASP A 156 6.96 4.13 8.02
CA ASP A 156 8.23 4.83 8.19
C ASP A 156 8.02 6.32 8.44
N GLY A 157 7.08 6.94 7.71
CA GLY A 157 6.69 8.34 7.90
C GLY A 157 6.11 8.64 9.28
N HIS A 158 5.57 7.64 9.96
CA HIS A 158 5.00 7.74 11.32
C HIS A 158 5.83 7.03 12.38
N LYS A 159 7.00 6.47 12.03
CA LYS A 159 7.88 5.70 12.94
C LYS A 159 7.17 4.50 13.60
N TRP A 160 6.33 3.81 12.84
CA TRP A 160 5.58 2.64 13.28
C TRP A 160 6.03 1.37 12.57
N ALA A 161 5.88 0.22 13.22
CA ALA A 161 6.13 -1.08 12.61
C ALA A 161 4.81 -1.84 12.40
N TYR A 162 4.77 -2.64 11.36
CA TYR A 162 3.70 -3.58 11.08
C TYR A 162 4.20 -5.01 11.25
N GLU A 163 3.49 -5.76 12.06
CA GLU A 163 3.77 -7.18 12.28
C GLU A 163 2.84 -8.03 11.41
N GLY A 164 3.02 -7.99 10.12
CA GLY A 164 2.19 -8.75 9.19
C GLY A 164 2.74 -8.77 7.78
N ASN A 165 2.17 -9.62 6.96
CA ASN A 165 2.52 -9.73 5.55
C ASN A 165 1.48 -8.97 4.71
N ILE A 166 1.93 -7.98 3.97
CA ILE A 166 1.09 -7.23 3.02
C ILE A 166 1.04 -8.03 1.72
N LYS A 167 0.09 -8.95 1.64
CA LYS A 167 -0.13 -9.78 0.45
C LYS A 167 -0.83 -8.96 -0.65
N ASN A 168 -0.79 -9.47 -1.88
CA ASN A 168 -1.49 -8.87 -3.01
C ASN A 168 -3.00 -8.89 -2.80
N CYS A 169 -3.68 -7.83 -3.20
CA CYS A 169 -5.13 -7.62 -3.01
C CYS A 169 -5.65 -7.72 -1.58
N HIS A 170 -4.78 -7.59 -0.56
CA HIS A 170 -5.25 -7.43 0.81
C HIS A 170 -5.83 -6.03 1.01
N LEU A 171 -7.05 -5.99 1.50
CA LEU A 171 -7.75 -4.76 1.84
C LEU A 171 -7.44 -4.37 3.27
N HIS A 172 -6.97 -3.15 3.47
CA HIS A 172 -6.74 -2.56 4.78
C HIS A 172 -7.62 -1.34 4.96
N TYR A 173 -8.25 -1.21 6.10
CA TYR A 173 -9.01 -0.04 6.50
C TYR A 173 -8.29 0.70 7.61
N PHE A 174 -7.95 1.94 7.35
CA PHE A 174 -7.35 2.86 8.28
C PHE A 174 -8.46 3.67 8.95
N ASP A 175 -8.81 3.28 10.18
CA ASP A 175 -9.87 3.88 10.97
C ASP A 175 -9.27 4.93 11.93
N PRO A 176 -9.65 6.22 11.83
CA PRO A 176 -9.08 7.25 12.67
C PRO A 176 -9.28 6.95 14.16
N GLU A 177 -8.19 6.85 14.90
CA GLU A 177 -8.20 6.67 16.34
C GLU A 177 -7.17 7.59 17.01
N PRO A 178 -7.59 8.74 17.55
CA PRO A 178 -6.69 9.77 18.07
C PRO A 178 -5.80 9.34 19.24
N ALA A 179 -6.10 8.19 19.85
CA ALA A 179 -5.44 7.75 21.08
C ALA A 179 -4.01 7.16 20.89
N HIS A 180 -3.54 6.98 19.65
CA HIS A 180 -2.27 6.30 19.37
C HIS A 180 -1.09 7.23 19.02
N GLY A 181 -1.05 8.44 19.55
CA GLY A 181 0.13 9.32 19.43
C GLY A 181 0.41 9.77 18.00
N HIS A 182 1.57 9.36 17.45
CA HIS A 182 2.02 9.78 16.12
C HIS A 182 1.36 9.02 14.96
N PHE A 183 0.68 7.92 15.24
CA PHE A 183 -0.05 7.11 14.25
C PHE A 183 -1.54 7.16 14.57
N PRO A 184 -2.33 7.99 13.85
CA PRO A 184 -3.69 8.30 14.23
C PRO A 184 -4.74 7.30 13.70
N TRP A 185 -4.37 6.05 13.45
CA TRP A 185 -5.30 5.03 12.97
C TRP A 185 -5.19 3.72 13.72
N LYS A 186 -6.34 3.08 13.87
CA LYS A 186 -6.45 1.63 14.01
C LYS A 186 -6.55 1.04 12.62
N VAL A 187 -5.73 0.04 12.29
CA VAL A 187 -5.79 -0.60 10.98
C VAL A 187 -6.40 -1.98 11.09
N CYS A 188 -7.46 -2.20 10.31
CA CYS A 188 -8.10 -3.49 10.17
C CYS A 188 -7.71 -4.09 8.81
N GLN A 189 -7.26 -5.33 8.80
CA GLN A 189 -7.00 -6.08 7.58
C GLN A 189 -8.17 -7.02 7.32
N PHE A 190 -8.57 -7.10 6.04
CA PHE A 190 -9.60 -8.03 5.58
C PHE A 190 -8.93 -9.12 4.75
N ASP A 191 -9.15 -10.37 5.10
CA ASP A 191 -8.69 -11.49 4.30
C ASP A 191 -9.74 -11.84 3.24
N VAL A 192 -9.34 -11.81 1.98
CA VAL A 192 -10.20 -12.03 0.82
C VAL A 192 -10.42 -13.54 0.56
N ASN A 193 -9.62 -14.40 1.18
CA ASN A 193 -9.65 -15.85 0.93
C ASN A 193 -10.62 -16.61 1.85
N SER A 194 -11.30 -15.93 2.76
CA SER A 194 -12.36 -16.53 3.56
C SER A 194 -13.73 -16.09 3.03
N ASP A 195 -14.68 -17.00 2.92
CA ASP A 195 -16.08 -16.72 2.57
C ASP A 195 -16.77 -15.76 3.57
N ALA A 196 -16.07 -15.39 4.63
CA ALA A 196 -16.44 -14.37 5.59
C ALA A 196 -15.29 -13.36 5.70
N LEU A 197 -15.60 -12.09 5.55
CA LEU A 197 -14.71 -10.97 5.88
C LEU A 197 -14.35 -11.02 7.37
N GLU A 198 -13.35 -11.82 7.72
CA GLU A 198 -12.80 -11.78 9.06
C GLU A 198 -12.01 -10.49 9.21
N ARG A 199 -12.54 -9.61 10.03
CA ARG A 199 -11.88 -8.39 10.48
C ARG A 199 -10.72 -8.79 11.37
N GLN A 200 -9.55 -9.00 10.79
CA GLN A 200 -8.32 -9.19 11.55
C GLN A 200 -7.78 -7.83 11.94
N ASN A 201 -7.69 -7.58 13.24
CA ASN A 201 -7.03 -6.39 13.76
C ASN A 201 -5.54 -6.48 13.44
N ALA A 202 -5.05 -5.63 12.54
CA ALA A 202 -3.62 -5.49 12.32
C ALA A 202 -3.00 -4.82 13.54
N SER A 203 -2.04 -5.49 14.17
CA SER A 203 -1.29 -4.92 15.30
C SER A 203 -0.23 -3.98 14.74
N PHE A 204 -0.38 -2.69 15.00
CA PHE A 204 0.66 -1.70 14.73
C PHE A 204 1.36 -1.37 16.04
N CYS A 205 2.66 -1.56 16.11
CA CYS A 205 3.45 -1.18 17.27
C CYS A 205 4.51 -0.12 16.92
N PRO A 206 4.88 0.76 17.87
CA PRO A 206 5.93 1.74 17.65
C PRO A 206 7.22 1.06 17.23
N ARG A 207 7.83 1.53 16.14
CA ARG A 207 9.07 0.97 15.64
C ARG A 207 10.24 1.45 16.47
N THR A 208 10.95 0.53 17.11
CA THR A 208 12.34 0.76 17.50
C THR A 208 13.21 0.55 16.26
N TRP A 209 13.88 1.61 15.79
CA TRP A 209 14.75 1.50 14.63
C TRP A 209 15.89 0.50 14.89
N PRO A 210 16.32 -0.29 13.89
CA PRO A 210 17.38 -1.28 14.06
C PRO A 210 18.70 -0.70 14.61
N HIS A 211 18.93 0.60 14.41
CA HIS A 211 20.11 1.29 14.93
C HIS A 211 20.11 1.52 16.46
N GLN A 212 18.97 1.32 17.13
CA GLN A 212 18.88 1.48 18.58
C GLN A 212 18.95 0.15 19.35
N THR A 213 18.93 -1.00 18.66
CA THR A 213 18.97 -2.33 19.30
C THR A 213 20.34 -2.97 19.30
N GLN A 214 21.41 -2.28 18.89
CA GLN A 214 22.76 -2.86 18.85
C GLN A 214 23.67 -2.44 20.00
N HIS A 215 23.16 -1.95 21.12
CA HIS A 215 23.96 -1.74 22.32
C HIS A 215 23.17 -2.13 23.57
N LYS A 216 23.10 -3.44 23.82
CA LYS A 216 23.12 -4.02 25.18
C LYS A 216 23.67 -5.42 25.13
#